data_044a31d7ce28b5f5399612ae29abe201
#
_entry.id   044a31d7ce28b5f5399612ae29abe201
#
_cell.length_a   1.000
_cell.length_b   1.000
_cell.length_c   1.000
_cell.angle_alpha   90.00
_cell.angle_beta   90.00
_cell.angle_gamma   90.00
#
_symmetry.space_group_name_H-M   'P 1'
#
loop_
_entity.id
_entity.type
_entity.pdbx_description
1 polymer ?
#
loop_
_entity_poly.entity_id
_entity_poly.type
_entity_poly.pdbx_seq_one_letter_code
_entity_poly.pdbx_strand_id
1 'polypeptide(L)'
;SVAKFLADEQSSRSQKAKDIQALVKVDTADAAANKKLAKALSNAVVGLQCEFKDVFGDFECETSKLALSDDEKLEALQAACPDDCVELLETICGVYSAYVLQGLLSYAEGQTISVNMIEKYNCYANDLEQLKSLVRKYAHDSYESFFRGATYHDSNSDDPSRDYDASKAQGYTAYDLHKLSYDDFAKSVKKLFAGTGAETDERYIAMMDAFDKQRFLRRLKTSDNGAIYYQLHLEELQAILKNQGKFYPFLKDEASKIESLVTFRIPYYVGPLTPKNAAQDAHGRHRFQWSERKEGMEDAVITPWNWDTVIDKKKSAENFIMRMTGDCTYLAGEKVLPKQSLLYEEFCVLNELNGVRWSDDGDDWQRLDAAQREGIVHELFHKKRRVTYKMIADWLVQEGDASNPVVRGGQGESGLESKMGSYIFFAKDIFGVDELSHAEYPVIEKIILWNTLFEDRSILKEKLQDEFGPTGNGMLNAEQIKKICKKRLTGWGRLSEKFLTGIRIDTQAGRSASIMDVLREGNPSSERRLGETMVMMEILHDNTLGFQEKVDEHNRRYYSENEKSLGVNELPGSPAIRRSLNQAIRIVDEIAKIAGHAPTNVFVEVTRDEDEKKKGKRTTKRWDAIV
;
A
#
# COMPACT_ATOMS: atom_id res chain seq x y z
N SER A 1 -32.72 7.56 2.07
CA SER A 1 -31.27 7.40 2.18
C SER A 1 -30.76 6.49 1.05
N VAL A 2 -29.49 6.53 0.74
CA VAL A 2 -28.85 5.70 -0.30
C VAL A 2 -29.10 4.21 -0.05
N ALA A 3 -29.06 3.75 1.20
CA ALA A 3 -29.33 2.36 1.58
C ALA A 3 -30.66 1.81 1.03
N LYS A 4 -31.72 2.64 0.95
CA LYS A 4 -33.01 2.21 0.39
C LYS A 4 -32.91 1.84 -1.09
N PHE A 5 -32.13 2.62 -1.88
CA PHE A 5 -31.96 2.35 -3.31
C PHE A 5 -30.97 1.20 -3.57
N LEU A 6 -29.97 1.05 -2.71
CA LEU A 6 -29.10 -0.13 -2.78
C LEU A 6 -29.88 -1.43 -2.50
N ALA A 7 -30.84 -1.37 -1.57
CA ALA A 7 -31.68 -2.49 -1.17
C ALA A 7 -32.78 -2.86 -2.20
N ASP A 8 -33.12 -1.95 -3.10
CA ASP A 8 -34.17 -2.20 -4.09
C ASP A 8 -33.75 -3.27 -5.09
N GLU A 9 -34.39 -4.42 -5.00
CA GLU A 9 -34.10 -5.57 -5.85
C GLU A 9 -34.75 -5.51 -7.24
N GLN A 10 -35.71 -4.61 -7.44
CA GLN A 10 -36.45 -4.49 -8.69
C GLN A 10 -35.76 -3.56 -9.71
N SER A 11 -34.90 -2.66 -9.23
CA SER A 11 -34.22 -1.68 -10.09
C SER A 11 -32.90 -2.20 -10.64
N SER A 12 -32.63 -1.89 -11.91
CA SER A 12 -31.32 -2.11 -12.52
C SER A 12 -30.23 -1.27 -11.86
N ARG A 13 -28.95 -1.67 -12.00
CA ARG A 13 -27.81 -0.87 -11.50
C ARG A 13 -27.84 0.58 -12.01
N SER A 14 -28.15 0.75 -13.29
CA SER A 14 -28.23 2.07 -13.91
C SER A 14 -29.35 2.92 -13.32
N GLN A 15 -30.50 2.30 -12.99
CA GLN A 15 -31.59 3.01 -12.32
C GLN A 15 -31.21 3.39 -10.89
N LYS A 16 -30.65 2.44 -10.13
CA LYS A 16 -30.12 2.71 -8.77
C LYS A 16 -29.12 3.87 -8.76
N ALA A 17 -28.18 3.90 -9.72
CA ALA A 17 -27.23 5.00 -9.84
C ALA A 17 -27.92 6.35 -10.06
N LYS A 18 -28.95 6.42 -10.91
CA LYS A 18 -29.73 7.64 -11.14
C LYS A 18 -30.47 8.10 -9.88
N ASP A 19 -31.09 7.18 -9.18
CA ASP A 19 -31.84 7.46 -7.96
C ASP A 19 -30.92 7.95 -6.83
N ILE A 20 -29.73 7.34 -6.69
CA ILE A 20 -28.69 7.78 -5.76
C ILE A 20 -28.16 9.16 -6.17
N GLN A 21 -27.93 9.40 -7.47
CA GLN A 21 -27.45 10.70 -7.97
C GLN A 21 -28.40 11.84 -7.59
N ALA A 22 -29.71 11.60 -7.58
CA ALA A 22 -30.68 12.60 -7.17
C ALA A 22 -30.57 12.99 -5.68
N LEU A 23 -29.99 12.14 -4.84
CA LEU A 23 -29.80 12.37 -3.41
C LEU A 23 -28.41 12.94 -3.06
N VAL A 24 -27.42 12.74 -3.92
CA VAL A 24 -26.04 13.20 -3.66
C VAL A 24 -26.00 14.73 -3.79
N LYS A 25 -25.78 15.39 -2.67
CA LYS A 25 -25.51 16.83 -2.62
C LYS A 25 -24.00 17.03 -2.56
N VAL A 26 -23.44 17.66 -3.57
CA VAL A 26 -22.04 18.04 -3.63
C VAL A 26 -21.98 19.55 -3.57
N ASP A 27 -21.16 20.08 -2.66
CA ASP A 27 -21.01 21.51 -2.44
C ASP A 27 -19.65 21.99 -2.97
N THR A 28 -19.57 22.18 -4.27
CA THR A 28 -18.43 22.85 -4.92
C THR A 28 -18.91 24.10 -5.64
N ALA A 29 -18.02 25.04 -5.88
CA ALA A 29 -18.35 26.34 -6.52
C ALA A 29 -18.87 26.22 -7.97
N ASP A 30 -18.65 25.06 -8.63
CA ASP A 30 -19.05 24.81 -10.02
C ASP A 30 -20.18 23.78 -10.10
N ALA A 31 -21.36 24.21 -10.56
CA ALA A 31 -22.54 23.35 -10.71
C ALA A 31 -22.35 22.22 -11.74
N ALA A 32 -21.51 22.39 -12.77
CA ALA A 32 -21.25 21.37 -13.76
C ALA A 32 -20.32 20.28 -13.19
N ALA A 33 -19.28 20.68 -12.44
CA ALA A 33 -18.40 19.78 -11.70
C ALA A 33 -19.17 18.97 -10.65
N ASN A 34 -20.10 19.61 -9.92
CA ASN A 34 -20.97 18.96 -8.95
C ASN A 34 -21.80 17.84 -9.57
N LYS A 35 -22.42 18.10 -10.71
CA LYS A 35 -23.23 17.10 -11.42
C LYS A 35 -22.38 15.93 -11.91
N LYS A 36 -21.17 16.19 -12.35
CA LYS A 36 -20.22 15.19 -12.83
C LYS A 36 -19.73 14.29 -11.70
N LEU A 37 -19.33 14.89 -10.58
CA LEU A 37 -18.92 14.20 -9.37
C LEU A 37 -20.05 13.34 -8.78
N ALA A 38 -21.27 13.90 -8.65
CA ALA A 38 -22.44 13.16 -8.16
C ALA A 38 -22.74 11.93 -9.03
N LYS A 39 -22.64 12.07 -10.36
CA LYS A 39 -22.81 10.95 -11.31
C LYS A 39 -21.72 9.89 -11.14
N ALA A 40 -20.46 10.31 -11.03
CA ALA A 40 -19.33 9.41 -10.88
C ALA A 40 -19.42 8.62 -9.56
N LEU A 41 -19.69 9.29 -8.43
CA LEU A 41 -19.89 8.65 -7.13
C LEU A 41 -21.06 7.65 -7.16
N SER A 42 -22.20 8.05 -7.74
CA SER A 42 -23.39 7.18 -7.82
C SER A 42 -23.16 5.95 -8.69
N ASN A 43 -22.36 6.06 -9.74
CA ASN A 43 -21.94 4.92 -10.55
C ASN A 43 -20.98 4.02 -9.76
N ALA A 44 -19.96 4.57 -9.12
CA ALA A 44 -18.96 3.80 -8.37
C ALA A 44 -19.59 2.91 -7.30
N VAL A 45 -20.48 3.47 -6.45
CA VAL A 45 -21.09 2.73 -5.32
C VAL A 45 -21.99 1.56 -5.74
N VAL A 46 -22.41 1.49 -6.98
CA VAL A 46 -23.14 0.32 -7.53
C VAL A 46 -22.26 -0.52 -8.48
N GLY A 47 -20.97 -0.24 -8.55
CA GLY A 47 -19.99 -0.99 -9.36
C GLY A 47 -20.05 -0.71 -10.86
N LEU A 48 -20.63 0.41 -11.28
CA LEU A 48 -20.54 0.91 -12.66
C LEU A 48 -19.21 1.66 -12.84
N GLN A 49 -18.59 1.52 -14.02
CA GLN A 49 -17.35 2.22 -14.33
C GLN A 49 -17.58 3.73 -14.49
N CYS A 50 -16.64 4.51 -13.97
CA CYS A 50 -16.55 5.96 -14.20
C CYS A 50 -15.09 6.38 -14.36
N GLU A 51 -14.85 7.61 -14.83
CA GLU A 51 -13.48 8.16 -14.86
C GLU A 51 -13.03 8.45 -13.44
N PHE A 52 -11.85 7.95 -13.04
CA PHE A 52 -11.38 8.17 -11.66
C PHE A 52 -11.14 9.67 -11.37
N LYS A 53 -10.68 10.42 -12.37
CA LYS A 53 -10.44 11.87 -12.24
C LYS A 53 -11.69 12.69 -11.94
N ASP A 54 -12.86 12.16 -12.28
CA ASP A 54 -14.14 12.82 -11.95
C ASP A 54 -14.47 12.74 -10.44
N VAL A 55 -13.79 11.85 -9.70
CA VAL A 55 -13.96 11.62 -8.26
C VAL A 55 -12.77 12.15 -7.46
N PHE A 56 -11.55 11.88 -7.92
CA PHE A 56 -10.32 12.09 -7.14
C PHE A 56 -9.42 13.20 -7.69
N GLY A 57 -9.79 13.81 -8.81
CA GLY A 57 -8.92 14.75 -9.50
C GLY A 57 -7.91 14.05 -10.43
N ASP A 58 -6.94 14.81 -10.93
CA ASP A 58 -5.97 14.34 -11.92
C ASP A 58 -4.67 13.91 -11.23
N PHE A 59 -4.29 12.66 -11.37
CA PHE A 59 -3.03 12.09 -10.91
C PHE A 59 -2.61 10.92 -11.82
N GLU A 60 -1.33 10.58 -11.82
CA GLU A 60 -0.77 9.54 -12.67
C GLU A 60 -1.21 8.15 -12.18
N CYS A 61 -1.97 7.41 -12.99
CA CYS A 61 -2.43 6.06 -12.70
C CYS A 61 -2.44 5.21 -13.97
N GLU A 62 -2.12 3.94 -13.85
CA GLU A 62 -2.13 2.99 -14.99
C GLU A 62 -3.53 2.79 -15.59
N THR A 63 -4.58 3.09 -14.83
CA THR A 63 -5.96 3.05 -15.29
C THR A 63 -6.62 4.43 -15.24
N SER A 64 -7.41 4.77 -16.24
CA SER A 64 -8.26 5.97 -16.24
C SER A 64 -9.65 5.71 -15.64
N LYS A 65 -9.97 4.45 -15.31
CA LYS A 65 -11.30 4.03 -14.89
C LYS A 65 -11.32 3.59 -13.43
N LEU A 66 -12.24 4.16 -12.67
CA LEU A 66 -12.67 3.60 -11.38
C LEU A 66 -13.68 2.47 -11.66
N ALA A 67 -13.28 1.25 -11.37
CA ALA A 67 -14.07 0.04 -11.58
C ALA A 67 -13.92 -0.91 -10.39
N LEU A 68 -14.75 -0.74 -9.36
CA LEU A 68 -14.67 -1.52 -8.11
C LEU A 68 -14.95 -3.03 -8.29
N SER A 69 -15.56 -3.41 -9.40
CA SER A 69 -15.80 -4.81 -9.76
C SER A 69 -14.62 -5.47 -10.49
N ASP A 70 -13.55 -4.74 -10.75
CA ASP A 70 -12.35 -5.17 -11.46
C ASP A 70 -11.16 -5.05 -10.50
N ASP A 71 -10.72 -6.19 -9.97
CA ASP A 71 -9.72 -6.25 -8.91
C ASP A 71 -8.37 -5.65 -9.36
N GLU A 72 -7.97 -5.85 -10.64
CA GLU A 72 -6.71 -5.31 -11.17
C GLU A 72 -6.72 -3.78 -11.25
N LYS A 73 -7.83 -3.20 -11.72
CA LYS A 73 -7.98 -1.75 -11.78
C LYS A 73 -8.09 -1.12 -10.40
N LEU A 74 -8.73 -1.81 -9.45
CA LEU A 74 -8.84 -1.34 -8.08
C LEU A 74 -7.48 -1.34 -7.38
N GLU A 75 -6.68 -2.41 -7.55
CA GLU A 75 -5.31 -2.47 -7.01
C GLU A 75 -4.41 -1.38 -7.59
N ALA A 76 -4.47 -1.16 -8.92
CA ALA A 76 -3.70 -0.10 -9.58
C ALA A 76 -4.08 1.30 -9.03
N LEU A 77 -5.38 1.53 -8.84
CA LEU A 77 -5.88 2.79 -8.28
C LEU A 77 -5.47 2.96 -6.81
N GLN A 78 -5.58 1.93 -5.99
CA GLN A 78 -5.16 1.97 -4.57
C GLN A 78 -3.66 2.25 -4.42
N ALA A 79 -2.84 1.72 -5.34
CA ALA A 79 -1.40 1.93 -5.33
C ALA A 79 -1.00 3.36 -5.74
N ALA A 80 -1.79 4.01 -6.60
CA ALA A 80 -1.52 5.34 -7.13
C ALA A 80 -2.27 6.47 -6.41
N CYS A 81 -3.28 6.13 -5.58
CA CYS A 81 -4.18 7.10 -4.95
C CYS A 81 -3.41 8.06 -4.01
N PRO A 82 -3.56 9.37 -4.19
CA PRO A 82 -2.98 10.36 -3.27
C PRO A 82 -3.55 10.22 -1.86
N ASP A 83 -2.73 10.55 -0.85
CA ASP A 83 -3.07 10.38 0.58
C ASP A 83 -4.37 11.10 0.99
N ASP A 84 -4.65 12.25 0.40
CA ASP A 84 -5.86 13.04 0.67
C ASP A 84 -7.14 12.43 0.05
N CYS A 85 -6.99 11.50 -0.90
CA CYS A 85 -8.10 10.80 -1.55
C CYS A 85 -8.38 9.40 -0.98
N VAL A 86 -7.48 8.85 -0.16
CA VAL A 86 -7.59 7.46 0.36
C VAL A 86 -8.87 7.26 1.19
N GLU A 87 -9.22 8.19 2.10
CA GLU A 87 -10.44 8.07 2.93
C GLU A 87 -11.71 8.03 2.06
N LEU A 88 -11.74 8.81 0.99
CA LEU A 88 -12.86 8.81 0.05
C LEU A 88 -12.94 7.48 -0.72
N LEU A 89 -11.79 6.97 -1.19
CA LEU A 89 -11.73 5.68 -1.88
C LEU A 89 -12.17 4.54 -0.96
N GLU A 90 -11.69 4.49 0.28
CA GLU A 90 -12.10 3.49 1.28
C GLU A 90 -13.60 3.56 1.57
N THR A 91 -14.17 4.78 1.66
CA THR A 91 -15.60 4.97 1.86
C THR A 91 -16.41 4.44 0.68
N ILE A 92 -16.01 4.74 -0.56
CA ILE A 92 -16.66 4.25 -1.77
C ILE A 92 -16.60 2.72 -1.83
N CYS A 93 -15.42 2.13 -1.55
CA CYS A 93 -15.23 0.68 -1.48
C CYS A 93 -16.11 0.04 -0.40
N GLY A 94 -16.24 0.67 0.77
CA GLY A 94 -17.11 0.20 1.86
C GLY A 94 -18.57 0.17 1.47
N VAL A 95 -19.07 1.22 0.82
CA VAL A 95 -20.47 1.28 0.32
C VAL A 95 -20.71 0.22 -0.77
N TYR A 96 -19.76 0.06 -1.69
CA TYR A 96 -19.83 -0.98 -2.72
C TYR A 96 -19.83 -2.39 -2.11
N SER A 97 -18.98 -2.66 -1.12
CA SER A 97 -18.95 -3.96 -0.41
C SER A 97 -20.29 -4.24 0.30
N ALA A 98 -20.91 -3.22 0.92
CA ALA A 98 -22.23 -3.36 1.50
C ALA A 98 -23.32 -3.68 0.45
N TYR A 99 -23.23 -3.06 -0.73
CA TYR A 99 -24.11 -3.37 -1.86
C TYR A 99 -23.93 -4.82 -2.35
N VAL A 100 -22.68 -5.30 -2.49
CA VAL A 100 -22.38 -6.68 -2.85
C VAL A 100 -22.92 -7.66 -1.80
N LEU A 101 -22.66 -7.40 -0.52
CA LEU A 101 -23.14 -8.23 0.59
C LEU A 101 -24.66 -8.35 0.59
N GLN A 102 -25.36 -7.25 0.40
CA GLN A 102 -26.83 -7.28 0.30
C GLN A 102 -27.28 -8.15 -0.85
N GLY A 103 -26.64 -8.04 -2.03
CA GLY A 103 -26.93 -8.92 -3.16
C GLY A 103 -26.68 -10.41 -2.86
N LEU A 104 -25.72 -10.74 -1.98
CA LEU A 104 -25.47 -12.11 -1.53
C LEU A 104 -26.53 -12.62 -0.56
N LEU A 105 -27.07 -11.76 0.28
CA LEU A 105 -28.08 -12.10 1.30
C LEU A 105 -29.52 -12.08 0.76
N SER A 106 -29.73 -11.72 -0.51
CA SER A 106 -31.07 -11.61 -1.12
C SER A 106 -31.60 -12.92 -1.72
N TYR A 107 -30.83 -13.99 -1.74
CA TYR A 107 -31.26 -15.28 -2.31
C TYR A 107 -32.22 -16.05 -1.37
N ALA A 108 -32.04 -15.86 -0.05
CA ALA A 108 -32.94 -16.40 0.97
C ALA A 108 -33.04 -15.36 2.10
N GLU A 109 -33.97 -14.41 1.95
CA GLU A 109 -34.11 -13.27 2.86
C GLU A 109 -34.34 -13.74 4.31
N GLY A 110 -33.62 -13.14 5.26
CA GLY A 110 -33.71 -13.48 6.69
C GLY A 110 -33.05 -14.81 7.08
N GLN A 111 -32.44 -15.53 6.14
CA GLN A 111 -31.71 -16.76 6.40
C GLN A 111 -30.21 -16.50 6.62
N THR A 112 -29.50 -17.53 7.08
CA THR A 112 -28.05 -17.48 7.31
C THR A 112 -27.28 -17.35 6.00
N ILE A 113 -25.99 -16.99 6.11
CA ILE A 113 -25.11 -16.82 4.95
C ILE A 113 -24.98 -18.12 4.14
N SER A 114 -24.86 -19.28 4.81
CA SER A 114 -24.74 -20.59 4.15
C SER A 114 -25.98 -20.95 3.36
N VAL A 115 -27.17 -20.66 3.88
CA VAL A 115 -28.44 -20.89 3.15
C VAL A 115 -28.52 -20.00 1.91
N ASN A 116 -28.18 -18.72 2.05
CA ASN A 116 -28.15 -17.80 0.90
C ASN A 116 -27.15 -18.26 -0.17
N MET A 117 -25.98 -18.79 0.21
CA MET A 117 -25.01 -19.32 -0.74
C MET A 117 -25.51 -20.58 -1.45
N ILE A 118 -26.19 -21.48 -0.74
CA ILE A 118 -26.81 -22.67 -1.35
C ILE A 118 -27.87 -22.26 -2.37
N GLU A 119 -28.73 -21.32 -2.00
CA GLU A 119 -29.78 -20.84 -2.92
C GLU A 119 -29.19 -20.10 -4.13
N LYS A 120 -28.11 -19.36 -3.95
CA LYS A 120 -27.37 -18.76 -5.06
C LYS A 120 -26.85 -19.82 -6.06
N TYR A 121 -26.30 -20.95 -5.56
CA TYR A 121 -25.88 -22.07 -6.43
C TYR A 121 -27.07 -22.74 -7.12
N ASN A 122 -28.18 -22.94 -6.39
CA ASN A 122 -29.41 -23.50 -6.96
C ASN A 122 -29.97 -22.59 -8.07
N CYS A 123 -30.04 -21.28 -7.82
CA CYS A 123 -30.45 -20.30 -8.82
C CYS A 123 -29.56 -20.34 -10.05
N TYR A 124 -28.22 -20.37 -9.88
CA TYR A 124 -27.29 -20.48 -11.00
C TYR A 124 -27.48 -21.74 -11.82
N ALA A 125 -27.69 -22.88 -11.19
CA ALA A 125 -27.96 -24.15 -11.88
C ALA A 125 -29.28 -24.10 -12.66
N ASN A 126 -30.32 -23.55 -12.06
CA ASN A 126 -31.64 -23.38 -12.70
C ASN A 126 -31.57 -22.41 -13.89
N ASP A 127 -30.86 -21.29 -13.74
CA ASP A 127 -30.65 -20.31 -14.79
C ASP A 127 -29.94 -20.95 -16.01
N LEU A 128 -28.90 -21.78 -15.74
CA LEU A 128 -28.17 -22.49 -16.78
C LEU A 128 -29.06 -23.50 -17.50
N GLU A 129 -29.88 -24.24 -16.78
CA GLU A 129 -30.85 -25.18 -17.34
C GLU A 129 -31.88 -24.45 -18.21
N GLN A 130 -32.39 -23.31 -17.72
CA GLN A 130 -33.32 -22.46 -18.47
C GLN A 130 -32.69 -21.95 -19.76
N LEU A 131 -31.46 -21.42 -19.71
CA LEU A 131 -30.75 -20.97 -20.91
C LEU A 131 -30.53 -22.11 -21.90
N LYS A 132 -30.09 -23.29 -21.45
CA LYS A 132 -29.92 -24.48 -22.29
C LYS A 132 -31.23 -24.89 -22.95
N SER A 133 -32.35 -24.85 -22.21
CA SER A 133 -33.68 -25.17 -22.73
C SER A 133 -34.10 -24.19 -23.82
N LEU A 134 -33.91 -22.88 -23.61
CA LEU A 134 -34.24 -21.85 -24.59
C LEU A 134 -33.37 -21.98 -25.85
N VAL A 135 -32.05 -22.23 -25.73
CA VAL A 135 -31.16 -22.40 -26.85
C VAL A 135 -31.52 -23.65 -27.65
N ARG A 136 -31.83 -24.77 -27.00
CA ARG A 136 -32.31 -25.99 -27.72
C ARG A 136 -33.59 -25.74 -28.48
N LYS A 137 -34.49 -24.90 -27.97
CA LYS A 137 -35.79 -24.62 -28.61
C LYS A 137 -35.68 -23.64 -29.78
N TYR A 138 -34.88 -22.58 -29.66
CA TYR A 138 -34.89 -21.43 -30.55
C TYR A 138 -33.60 -21.27 -31.38
N ALA A 139 -32.48 -21.85 -30.93
CA ALA A 139 -31.16 -21.69 -31.53
C ALA A 139 -30.36 -23.02 -31.50
N HIS A 140 -31.03 -24.14 -31.83
CA HIS A 140 -30.49 -25.49 -31.70
C HIS A 140 -29.12 -25.66 -32.38
N ASP A 141 -28.93 -25.11 -33.56
CA ASP A 141 -27.70 -25.23 -34.34
C ASP A 141 -26.49 -24.55 -33.67
N SER A 142 -26.74 -23.58 -32.79
CA SER A 142 -25.71 -22.89 -32.06
C SER A 142 -25.38 -23.53 -30.71
N TYR A 143 -26.10 -24.59 -30.29
CA TYR A 143 -25.97 -25.16 -28.94
C TYR A 143 -24.56 -25.64 -28.63
N GLU A 144 -23.95 -26.41 -29.56
CA GLU A 144 -22.61 -26.97 -29.36
C GLU A 144 -21.54 -25.84 -29.26
N SER A 145 -21.56 -24.87 -30.17
CA SER A 145 -20.62 -23.74 -30.15
C SER A 145 -20.79 -22.85 -28.96
N PHE A 146 -22.02 -22.73 -28.43
CA PHE A 146 -22.34 -21.84 -27.30
C PHE A 146 -21.98 -22.44 -25.94
N PHE A 147 -22.15 -23.76 -25.75
CA PHE A 147 -21.96 -24.44 -24.46
C PHE A 147 -20.74 -25.34 -24.37
N ARG A 148 -20.21 -25.84 -25.47
CA ARG A 148 -19.05 -26.74 -25.48
C ARG A 148 -17.78 -26.10 -26.03
N GLY A 149 -17.90 -24.91 -26.61
CA GLY A 149 -16.77 -24.22 -27.22
C GLY A 149 -16.39 -24.81 -28.58
N ALA A 150 -15.34 -24.29 -29.19
CA ALA A 150 -14.81 -24.85 -30.44
C ALA A 150 -13.89 -26.02 -30.09
N THR A 151 -14.32 -27.23 -30.35
CA THR A 151 -13.45 -28.40 -30.36
C THR A 151 -12.61 -28.35 -31.64
N TYR A 152 -11.30 -28.36 -31.50
CA TYR A 152 -10.38 -28.57 -32.62
C TYR A 152 -10.11 -30.08 -32.73
N HIS A 153 -10.62 -30.73 -33.75
CA HIS A 153 -10.20 -32.08 -34.07
C HIS A 153 -8.83 -32.07 -34.75
N ASP A 154 -7.79 -32.36 -33.97
CA ASP A 154 -6.51 -32.72 -34.52
C ASP A 154 -6.59 -34.20 -34.95
N SER A 155 -6.74 -34.43 -36.26
CA SER A 155 -6.82 -35.76 -36.85
C SER A 155 -5.59 -36.65 -36.62
N ASN A 156 -4.55 -36.13 -35.97
CA ASN A 156 -3.29 -36.82 -35.69
C ASN A 156 -3.03 -37.10 -34.20
N SER A 157 -4.00 -36.82 -33.31
CA SER A 157 -3.83 -36.98 -31.85
C SER A 157 -5.01 -37.75 -31.28
N ASP A 158 -4.71 -38.87 -30.61
CA ASP A 158 -5.68 -39.65 -29.81
C ASP A 158 -5.88 -39.09 -28.41
N ASP A 159 -5.29 -37.92 -28.09
CA ASP A 159 -5.38 -37.28 -26.78
C ASP A 159 -6.53 -36.25 -26.75
N PRO A 160 -7.66 -36.52 -26.05
CA PRO A 160 -8.81 -35.62 -25.96
C PRO A 160 -8.50 -34.26 -25.37
N SER A 161 -7.42 -34.11 -24.61
CA SER A 161 -7.02 -32.84 -24.02
C SER A 161 -6.45 -31.85 -25.02
N ARG A 162 -6.02 -32.34 -26.23
CA ARG A 162 -5.53 -31.52 -27.33
C ARG A 162 -6.63 -31.04 -28.29
N ASP A 163 -7.85 -31.56 -28.15
CA ASP A 163 -8.99 -31.17 -28.99
C ASP A 163 -9.67 -29.87 -28.51
N TYR A 164 -9.27 -29.32 -27.37
CA TYR A 164 -9.90 -28.14 -26.80
C TYR A 164 -9.02 -26.88 -26.95
N ASP A 165 -9.43 -26.00 -27.88
CA ASP A 165 -8.81 -24.68 -28.02
C ASP A 165 -9.62 -23.60 -27.27
N ALA A 166 -9.22 -23.30 -26.05
CA ALA A 166 -9.86 -22.27 -25.24
C ALA A 166 -9.90 -20.88 -25.90
N SER A 167 -9.02 -20.58 -26.86
CA SER A 167 -9.02 -19.30 -27.59
C SER A 167 -10.25 -19.11 -28.48
N LYS A 168 -10.87 -20.22 -28.91
CA LYS A 168 -12.06 -20.23 -29.80
C LYS A 168 -13.38 -20.32 -29.01
N ALA A 169 -13.34 -20.35 -27.68
CA ALA A 169 -14.53 -20.42 -26.86
C ALA A 169 -15.48 -19.24 -27.14
N GLN A 170 -16.78 -19.52 -27.25
CA GLN A 170 -17.84 -18.55 -27.52
C GLN A 170 -18.98 -18.69 -26.50
N GLY A 171 -19.86 -17.71 -26.45
CA GLY A 171 -21.07 -17.75 -25.64
C GLY A 171 -20.84 -18.06 -24.18
N TYR A 172 -21.56 -19.03 -23.62
CA TYR A 172 -21.46 -19.43 -22.22
C TYR A 172 -20.07 -19.98 -21.90
N THR A 173 -19.45 -20.77 -22.79
CA THR A 173 -18.11 -21.30 -22.53
C THR A 173 -17.07 -20.18 -22.39
N ALA A 174 -17.10 -19.16 -23.24
CA ALA A 174 -16.22 -18.01 -23.13
C ALA A 174 -16.51 -17.21 -21.86
N TYR A 175 -17.76 -17.12 -21.46
CA TYR A 175 -18.15 -16.50 -20.19
C TYR A 175 -17.62 -17.31 -19.00
N ASP A 176 -17.80 -18.62 -18.98
CA ASP A 176 -17.32 -19.53 -17.91
C ASP A 176 -15.80 -19.48 -17.75
N LEU A 177 -15.07 -19.41 -18.87
CA LEU A 177 -13.61 -19.28 -18.92
C LEU A 177 -13.09 -17.85 -18.66
N HIS A 178 -13.91 -16.93 -18.16
CA HIS A 178 -13.53 -15.54 -17.87
C HIS A 178 -13.04 -14.71 -19.08
N LYS A 179 -13.37 -15.10 -20.29
CA LYS A 179 -13.02 -14.36 -21.53
C LYS A 179 -14.05 -13.31 -21.93
N LEU A 180 -15.27 -13.41 -21.43
CA LEU A 180 -16.32 -12.42 -21.62
C LEU A 180 -16.69 -11.75 -20.30
N SER A 181 -16.88 -10.44 -20.34
CA SER A 181 -17.53 -9.71 -19.25
C SER A 181 -19.00 -10.14 -19.12
N TYR A 182 -19.61 -9.86 -17.96
CA TYR A 182 -21.02 -10.15 -17.76
C TYR A 182 -21.91 -9.44 -18.78
N ASP A 183 -21.63 -8.17 -19.06
CA ASP A 183 -22.40 -7.34 -19.99
C ASP A 183 -22.22 -7.82 -21.45
N ASP A 184 -21.04 -8.28 -21.83
CA ASP A 184 -20.79 -8.82 -23.17
C ASP A 184 -21.41 -10.21 -23.32
N PHE A 185 -21.46 -11.00 -22.25
CA PHE A 185 -22.20 -12.26 -22.24
C PHE A 185 -23.70 -12.01 -22.44
N ALA A 186 -24.31 -11.06 -21.71
CA ALA A 186 -25.70 -10.68 -21.89
C ALA A 186 -26.01 -10.22 -23.33
N LYS A 187 -25.11 -9.41 -23.93
CA LYS A 187 -25.22 -9.03 -25.35
C LYS A 187 -25.14 -10.23 -26.30
N SER A 188 -24.23 -11.19 -26.00
CA SER A 188 -24.08 -12.41 -26.83
C SER A 188 -25.35 -13.27 -26.77
N VAL A 189 -25.97 -13.41 -25.60
CA VAL A 189 -27.27 -14.10 -25.43
C VAL A 189 -28.36 -13.38 -26.22
N LYS A 190 -28.46 -12.06 -26.10
CA LYS A 190 -29.44 -11.26 -26.84
C LYS A 190 -29.25 -11.42 -28.38
N LYS A 191 -28.01 -11.40 -28.84
CA LYS A 191 -27.70 -11.60 -30.26
C LYS A 191 -28.04 -13.02 -30.75
N LEU A 192 -27.84 -14.02 -29.90
CA LEU A 192 -28.15 -15.43 -30.21
C LEU A 192 -29.64 -15.64 -30.51
N PHE A 193 -30.51 -14.95 -29.77
CA PHE A 193 -31.97 -15.11 -29.92
C PHE A 193 -32.62 -14.09 -30.87
N ALA A 194 -31.85 -13.13 -31.42
CA ALA A 194 -32.40 -12.12 -32.32
C ALA A 194 -33.04 -12.71 -33.57
N GLY A 195 -34.33 -12.42 -33.80
CA GLY A 195 -35.10 -12.90 -34.94
C GLY A 195 -35.48 -14.38 -34.90
N THR A 196 -35.30 -15.06 -33.75
CA THR A 196 -35.65 -16.49 -33.63
C THR A 196 -37.10 -16.72 -33.15
N GLY A 197 -37.82 -15.65 -32.78
CA GLY A 197 -39.16 -15.74 -32.18
C GLY A 197 -39.11 -16.02 -30.66
N ALA A 198 -37.93 -16.12 -30.08
CA ALA A 198 -37.76 -16.28 -28.61
C ALA A 198 -38.26 -15.05 -27.84
N GLU A 199 -38.27 -13.87 -28.46
CA GLU A 199 -38.68 -12.60 -27.87
C GLU A 199 -40.13 -12.58 -27.35
N THR A 200 -40.94 -13.54 -27.78
CA THR A 200 -42.35 -13.73 -27.34
C THR A 200 -42.48 -14.78 -26.21
N ASP A 201 -41.43 -15.53 -25.90
CA ASP A 201 -41.45 -16.54 -24.82
C ASP A 201 -41.29 -15.83 -23.47
N GLU A 202 -42.22 -16.04 -22.55
CA GLU A 202 -42.21 -15.44 -21.20
C GLU A 202 -40.91 -15.75 -20.44
N ARG A 203 -40.32 -16.94 -20.65
CA ARG A 203 -39.07 -17.33 -20.00
C ARG A 203 -37.90 -16.53 -20.56
N TYR A 204 -37.89 -16.20 -21.85
CA TYR A 204 -36.88 -15.33 -22.45
C TYR A 204 -37.01 -13.90 -21.90
N ILE A 205 -38.22 -13.37 -21.81
CA ILE A 205 -38.50 -12.03 -21.28
C ILE A 205 -38.01 -11.94 -19.82
N ALA A 206 -38.37 -12.93 -18.99
CA ALA A 206 -37.93 -13.01 -17.59
C ALA A 206 -36.40 -13.13 -17.48
N MET A 207 -35.76 -13.91 -18.35
CA MET A 207 -34.31 -14.04 -18.42
C MET A 207 -33.64 -12.71 -18.75
N MET A 208 -34.15 -11.97 -19.74
CA MET A 208 -33.57 -10.68 -20.11
C MET A 208 -33.76 -9.61 -19.02
N ASP A 209 -34.91 -9.58 -18.34
CA ASP A 209 -35.13 -8.75 -17.17
C ASP A 209 -34.14 -9.09 -16.03
N ALA A 210 -33.91 -10.37 -15.79
CA ALA A 210 -32.93 -10.82 -14.81
C ALA A 210 -31.47 -10.49 -15.21
N PHE A 211 -31.13 -10.46 -16.50
CA PHE A 211 -29.84 -9.93 -16.98
C PHE A 211 -29.69 -8.44 -16.71
N ASP A 212 -30.73 -7.63 -16.94
CA ASP A 212 -30.71 -6.18 -16.70
C ASP A 212 -30.55 -5.87 -15.20
N LYS A 213 -31.10 -6.73 -14.34
CA LYS A 213 -30.92 -6.66 -12.88
C LYS A 213 -29.62 -7.31 -12.40
N GLN A 214 -28.81 -7.86 -13.30
CA GLN A 214 -27.56 -8.60 -13.03
C GLN A 214 -27.72 -9.78 -12.06
N ARG A 215 -28.83 -10.49 -12.18
CA ARG A 215 -29.13 -11.68 -11.38
C ARG A 215 -28.97 -12.99 -12.14
N PHE A 216 -29.25 -13.03 -13.47
CA PHE A 216 -29.20 -14.24 -14.27
C PHE A 216 -27.76 -14.71 -14.50
N LEU A 217 -27.43 -15.95 -14.17
CA LEU A 217 -26.11 -16.57 -14.34
C LEU A 217 -24.95 -15.68 -13.81
N ARG A 218 -25.19 -14.95 -12.75
CA ARG A 218 -24.14 -14.15 -12.13
C ARG A 218 -23.08 -15.06 -11.52
N ARG A 219 -21.85 -14.96 -12.00
CA ARG A 219 -20.72 -15.75 -11.51
C ARG A 219 -20.53 -15.63 -10.01
N LEU A 220 -20.11 -16.74 -9.43
CA LEU A 220 -19.64 -16.82 -8.05
C LEU A 220 -18.18 -16.38 -8.04
N LYS A 221 -17.93 -15.10 -7.79
CA LYS A 221 -16.56 -14.56 -7.69
C LYS A 221 -15.99 -14.83 -6.32
N THR A 222 -14.71 -15.21 -6.26
CA THR A 222 -13.98 -15.31 -4.99
C THR A 222 -13.92 -13.97 -4.26
N SER A 223 -13.83 -12.86 -4.99
CA SER A 223 -13.87 -11.50 -4.46
C SER A 223 -15.21 -11.14 -3.77
N ASP A 224 -16.32 -11.74 -4.20
CA ASP A 224 -17.62 -11.53 -3.52
C ASP A 224 -17.57 -12.03 -2.06
N ASN A 225 -16.78 -13.08 -1.77
CA ASN A 225 -16.58 -13.58 -0.41
C ASN A 225 -15.86 -12.57 0.50
N GLY A 226 -15.05 -11.68 -0.06
CA GLY A 226 -14.39 -10.60 0.65
C GLY A 226 -15.38 -9.56 1.23
N ALA A 227 -16.60 -9.48 0.70
CA ALA A 227 -17.67 -8.64 1.25
C ALA A 227 -18.37 -9.25 2.47
N ILE A 228 -18.15 -10.55 2.76
CA ILE A 228 -18.77 -11.25 3.89
C ILE A 228 -17.93 -11.03 5.13
N TYR A 229 -18.48 -10.31 6.11
CA TYR A 229 -17.81 -10.09 7.38
C TYR A 229 -17.79 -11.37 8.23
N TYR A 230 -16.67 -11.64 8.90
CA TYR A 230 -16.53 -12.83 9.75
C TYR A 230 -17.57 -12.91 10.87
N GLN A 231 -18.14 -11.79 11.30
CA GLN A 231 -19.22 -11.72 12.28
C GLN A 231 -20.45 -12.52 11.85
N LEU A 232 -20.79 -12.51 10.56
CA LEU A 232 -21.92 -13.29 10.03
C LEU A 232 -21.65 -14.79 10.11
N HIS A 233 -20.42 -15.22 9.86
CA HIS A 233 -20.01 -16.62 10.07
C HIS A 233 -20.01 -16.99 11.54
N LEU A 234 -19.60 -16.07 12.42
CA LEU A 234 -19.64 -16.29 13.87
C LEU A 234 -21.07 -16.44 14.39
N GLU A 235 -21.99 -15.56 13.97
CA GLU A 235 -23.41 -15.65 14.34
C GLU A 235 -24.03 -16.98 13.89
N GLU A 236 -23.73 -17.42 12.67
CA GLU A 236 -24.18 -18.71 12.17
C GLU A 236 -23.60 -19.88 12.98
N LEU A 237 -22.28 -19.83 13.28
CA LEU A 237 -21.61 -20.82 14.12
C LEU A 237 -22.25 -20.89 15.50
N GLN A 238 -22.51 -19.75 16.15
CA GLN A 238 -23.16 -19.69 17.46
C GLN A 238 -24.56 -20.30 17.44
N ALA A 239 -25.33 -20.05 16.37
CA ALA A 239 -26.64 -20.68 16.18
C ALA A 239 -26.52 -22.20 16.02
N ILE A 240 -25.52 -22.69 15.26
CA ILE A 240 -25.24 -24.11 15.10
C ILE A 240 -24.87 -24.74 16.46
N LEU A 241 -23.91 -24.15 17.18
CA LEU A 241 -23.46 -24.65 18.48
C LEU A 241 -24.61 -24.70 19.50
N LYS A 242 -25.46 -23.67 19.53
CA LYS A 242 -26.66 -23.63 20.39
C LYS A 242 -27.65 -24.74 20.06
N ASN A 243 -27.88 -25.01 18.78
CA ASN A 243 -28.84 -26.02 18.35
C ASN A 243 -28.30 -27.44 18.51
N GLN A 244 -27.08 -27.69 18.04
CA GLN A 244 -26.45 -29.01 18.08
C GLN A 244 -25.98 -29.40 19.48
N GLY A 245 -25.62 -28.42 20.32
CA GLY A 245 -25.24 -28.64 21.71
C GLY A 245 -26.36 -29.27 22.56
N LYS A 246 -27.62 -29.26 22.08
CA LYS A 246 -28.72 -29.99 22.70
C LYS A 246 -28.59 -31.52 22.53
N PHE A 247 -27.95 -31.95 21.44
CA PHE A 247 -27.75 -33.36 21.08
C PHE A 247 -26.34 -33.83 21.40
N TYR A 248 -25.36 -32.92 21.35
CA TYR A 248 -23.94 -33.19 21.57
C TYR A 248 -23.39 -32.27 22.67
N PRO A 249 -23.44 -32.67 23.96
CA PRO A 249 -23.05 -31.80 25.07
C PRO A 249 -21.64 -31.22 24.96
N PHE A 250 -20.68 -31.95 24.42
CA PHE A 250 -19.30 -31.45 24.23
C PHE A 250 -19.23 -30.19 23.38
N LEU A 251 -20.14 -29.98 22.43
CA LEU A 251 -20.19 -28.75 21.62
C LEU A 251 -20.54 -27.53 22.47
N LYS A 252 -21.34 -27.71 23.52
CA LYS A 252 -21.67 -26.66 24.47
C LYS A 252 -20.49 -26.33 25.37
N ASP A 253 -19.79 -27.38 25.85
CA ASP A 253 -18.64 -27.24 26.75
C ASP A 253 -17.43 -26.59 26.04
N GLU A 254 -17.20 -26.91 24.77
CA GLU A 254 -16.09 -26.42 23.96
C GLU A 254 -16.47 -25.22 23.05
N ALA A 255 -17.70 -24.67 23.18
CA ALA A 255 -18.21 -23.61 22.29
C ALA A 255 -17.22 -22.43 22.16
N SER A 256 -16.69 -21.95 23.27
CA SER A 256 -15.74 -20.83 23.30
C SER A 256 -14.45 -21.14 22.51
N LYS A 257 -13.93 -22.37 22.57
CA LYS A 257 -12.74 -22.76 21.80
C LYS A 257 -13.05 -22.86 20.31
N ILE A 258 -14.24 -23.40 19.96
CA ILE A 258 -14.68 -23.49 18.56
C ILE A 258 -14.89 -22.10 17.96
N GLU A 259 -15.51 -21.17 18.69
CA GLU A 259 -15.66 -19.78 18.29
C GLU A 259 -14.29 -19.11 18.09
N SER A 260 -13.33 -19.40 18.96
CA SER A 260 -11.96 -18.90 18.84
C SER A 260 -11.29 -19.29 17.52
N LEU A 261 -11.62 -20.45 16.92
CA LEU A 261 -11.08 -20.85 15.61
C LEU A 261 -11.53 -19.91 14.48
N VAL A 262 -12.74 -19.37 14.56
CA VAL A 262 -13.28 -18.42 13.56
C VAL A 262 -12.77 -17.00 13.80
N THR A 263 -12.68 -16.61 15.07
CA THR A 263 -12.28 -15.25 15.46
C THR A 263 -10.77 -15.06 15.57
N PHE A 264 -10.01 -16.17 15.58
CA PHE A 264 -8.57 -16.13 15.75
C PHE A 264 -7.89 -15.33 14.65
N ARG A 265 -7.15 -14.31 15.07
CA ARG A 265 -6.31 -13.50 14.21
C ARG A 265 -5.01 -13.19 14.94
N ILE A 266 -3.90 -13.54 14.30
CA ILE A 266 -2.58 -13.13 14.78
C ILE A 266 -2.29 -11.78 14.14
N PRO A 267 -2.06 -10.72 14.92
CA PRO A 267 -1.61 -9.48 14.36
C PRO A 267 -0.32 -9.69 13.55
N TYR A 268 -0.24 -9.14 12.34
CA TYR A 268 0.90 -9.34 11.43
C TYR A 268 2.23 -8.93 12.06
N TYR A 269 2.21 -7.92 12.93
CA TYR A 269 3.38 -7.43 13.64
C TYR A 269 3.86 -8.37 14.77
N VAL A 270 3.05 -9.34 15.18
CA VAL A 270 3.46 -10.42 16.10
C VAL A 270 4.19 -11.51 15.34
N GLY A 271 3.89 -11.65 14.05
CA GLY A 271 4.55 -12.57 13.14
C GLY A 271 4.08 -14.00 13.20
N PRO A 272 4.73 -14.86 12.40
CA PRO A 272 4.45 -16.27 12.41
C PRO A 272 4.81 -16.86 13.78
N LEU A 273 3.86 -17.58 14.38
CA LEU A 273 3.99 -18.16 15.72
C LEU A 273 4.78 -19.47 15.76
N THR A 274 5.27 -19.94 14.64
CA THR A 274 5.97 -21.21 14.50
C THR A 274 7.01 -21.11 13.40
N PRO A 275 7.80 -22.10 13.16
CA PRO A 275 7.77 -23.49 13.53
C PRO A 275 9.12 -24.06 13.96
N LYS A 276 9.06 -25.22 14.53
CA LYS A 276 10.23 -26.07 14.83
C LYS A 276 11.11 -26.40 13.60
N ASN A 277 10.64 -26.13 12.37
CA ASN A 277 11.32 -26.51 11.11
C ASN A 277 11.72 -25.33 10.23
N ALA A 278 11.58 -24.07 10.65
CA ALA A 278 12.08 -22.95 9.86
C ALA A 278 13.60 -22.91 9.87
N ALA A 279 14.20 -22.57 8.71
CA ALA A 279 15.64 -22.38 8.61
C ALA A 279 16.10 -21.32 9.61
N GLN A 280 17.09 -21.63 10.41
CA GLN A 280 17.69 -20.72 11.37
C GLN A 280 18.78 -19.88 10.70
N ASP A 281 18.93 -18.65 11.15
CA ASP A 281 20.09 -17.82 10.81
C ASP A 281 21.36 -18.26 11.60
N ALA A 282 22.47 -17.58 11.36
CA ALA A 282 23.74 -17.87 12.04
C ALA A 282 23.69 -17.71 13.59
N HIS A 283 22.67 -17.03 14.10
CA HIS A 283 22.41 -16.84 15.54
C HIS A 283 21.35 -17.80 16.12
N GLY A 284 20.92 -18.80 15.35
CA GLY A 284 19.89 -19.73 15.77
C GLY A 284 18.46 -19.18 15.72
N ARG A 285 18.25 -17.98 15.17
CA ARG A 285 16.92 -17.36 15.04
C ARG A 285 16.24 -17.86 13.76
N HIS A 286 14.95 -18.11 13.84
CA HIS A 286 14.18 -18.50 12.64
C HIS A 286 14.08 -17.34 11.64
N ARG A 287 14.43 -17.59 10.39
CA ARG A 287 14.66 -16.60 9.35
C ARG A 287 13.49 -15.63 9.06
N PHE A 288 12.26 -16.02 9.38
CA PHE A 288 11.04 -15.23 9.18
C PHE A 288 10.23 -15.07 10.47
N GLN A 289 10.79 -15.40 11.62
CA GLN A 289 10.12 -15.32 12.90
C GLN A 289 10.65 -14.13 13.68
N TRP A 290 9.76 -13.25 14.12
CA TRP A 290 10.04 -12.15 15.02
C TRP A 290 9.21 -12.19 16.29
N SER A 291 8.31 -13.18 16.40
CA SER A 291 7.54 -13.42 17.62
C SER A 291 8.43 -13.88 18.77
N GLU A 292 8.24 -13.26 19.92
CA GLU A 292 8.88 -13.63 21.17
C GLU A 292 7.87 -14.26 22.12
N ARG A 293 8.32 -15.26 22.87
CA ARG A 293 7.52 -15.87 23.93
C ARG A 293 7.74 -15.14 25.26
N LYS A 294 6.72 -15.12 26.11
CA LYS A 294 6.88 -14.65 27.48
C LYS A 294 7.81 -15.60 28.24
N GLU A 295 8.50 -15.05 29.22
CA GLU A 295 9.40 -15.80 30.09
C GLU A 295 8.66 -16.96 30.80
N GLY A 296 9.24 -18.14 30.74
CA GLY A 296 8.64 -19.39 31.27
C GLY A 296 7.61 -20.06 30.36
N MET A 297 7.42 -19.55 29.12
CA MET A 297 6.48 -20.10 28.12
C MET A 297 7.19 -20.68 26.88
N GLU A 298 8.49 -20.96 26.98
CA GLU A 298 9.34 -21.37 25.85
C GLU A 298 8.84 -22.66 25.18
N ASP A 299 8.36 -23.62 25.96
CA ASP A 299 7.87 -24.92 25.48
C ASP A 299 6.34 -25.00 25.35
N ALA A 300 5.61 -23.93 25.66
CA ALA A 300 4.16 -23.95 25.63
C ALA A 300 3.62 -24.18 24.20
N VAL A 301 2.64 -25.07 24.06
CA VAL A 301 1.93 -25.28 22.80
C VAL A 301 1.01 -24.08 22.55
N ILE A 302 1.19 -23.41 21.40
CA ILE A 302 0.37 -22.25 21.03
C ILE A 302 -0.93 -22.75 20.38
N THR A 303 -2.04 -22.24 20.89
CA THR A 303 -3.39 -22.51 20.39
C THR A 303 -4.13 -21.19 20.11
N PRO A 304 -5.23 -21.19 19.33
CA PRO A 304 -6.04 -20.01 19.12
C PRO A 304 -6.58 -19.34 20.39
N TRP A 305 -6.70 -20.07 21.48
CA TRP A 305 -7.26 -19.58 22.75
C TRP A 305 -6.22 -19.26 23.84
N ASN A 306 -4.93 -19.52 23.60
CA ASN A 306 -3.87 -19.21 24.57
C ASN A 306 -2.71 -18.39 24.01
N TRP A 307 -2.69 -18.09 22.71
CA TRP A 307 -1.56 -17.45 22.07
C TRP A 307 -1.18 -16.09 22.69
N ASP A 308 -2.15 -15.30 23.14
CA ASP A 308 -1.94 -14.00 23.76
C ASP A 308 -1.37 -14.07 25.17
N THR A 309 -1.55 -15.19 25.85
CA THR A 309 -0.91 -15.48 27.14
C THR A 309 0.51 -16.00 26.98
N VAL A 310 0.82 -16.68 25.87
CA VAL A 310 2.13 -17.27 25.56
C VAL A 310 3.07 -16.27 24.90
N ILE A 311 2.55 -15.44 23.99
CA ILE A 311 3.36 -14.52 23.18
C ILE A 311 3.50 -13.16 23.86
N ASP A 312 4.74 -12.65 23.88
CA ASP A 312 5.04 -11.27 24.22
C ASP A 312 4.79 -10.37 23.00
N LYS A 313 3.58 -9.80 22.93
CA LYS A 313 3.17 -8.93 21.81
C LYS A 313 4.06 -7.70 21.67
N LYS A 314 4.56 -7.16 22.78
CA LYS A 314 5.36 -5.94 22.81
C LYS A 314 6.75 -6.17 22.22
N LYS A 315 7.47 -7.17 22.72
CA LYS A 315 8.78 -7.56 22.18
C LYS A 315 8.67 -8.03 20.73
N SER A 316 7.62 -8.80 20.40
CA SER A 316 7.38 -9.22 19.01
C SER A 316 7.18 -8.04 18.06
N ALA A 317 6.44 -7.00 18.49
CA ALA A 317 6.27 -5.79 17.71
C ALA A 317 7.59 -5.00 17.54
N GLU A 318 8.42 -4.92 18.58
CA GLU A 318 9.74 -4.29 18.51
C GLU A 318 10.66 -5.04 17.50
N ASN A 319 10.70 -6.36 17.56
CA ASN A 319 11.44 -7.18 16.59
C ASN A 319 10.92 -7.01 15.16
N PHE A 320 9.59 -6.92 14.99
CA PHE A 320 8.97 -6.63 13.70
C PHE A 320 9.44 -5.28 13.15
N ILE A 321 9.39 -4.23 13.96
CA ILE A 321 9.84 -2.88 13.59
C ILE A 321 11.29 -2.92 13.11
N MET A 322 12.19 -3.51 13.89
CA MET A 322 13.60 -3.63 13.56
C MET A 322 13.83 -4.40 12.25
N ARG A 323 13.02 -5.40 11.98
CA ARG A 323 13.14 -6.23 10.79
C ARG A 323 12.58 -5.58 9.51
N MET A 324 11.48 -4.85 9.64
CA MET A 324 10.80 -4.22 8.49
C MET A 324 11.43 -2.89 8.08
N THR A 325 12.17 -2.25 8.99
CA THR A 325 12.90 -1.03 8.66
C THR A 325 14.15 -1.35 7.85
N GLY A 326 14.32 -0.71 6.70
CA GLY A 326 15.50 -0.85 5.84
C GLY A 326 16.77 -0.28 6.49
N ASP A 327 17.93 -0.63 5.92
CA ASP A 327 19.21 -0.13 6.39
C ASP A 327 19.62 1.15 5.66
N CYS A 328 20.38 2.00 6.35
CA CYS A 328 20.94 3.24 5.80
C CYS A 328 21.85 2.97 4.61
N THR A 329 21.77 3.84 3.60
CA THR A 329 22.63 3.72 2.39
C THR A 329 24.12 3.88 2.70
N TYR A 330 24.45 4.71 3.70
CA TYR A 330 25.84 5.06 4.00
C TYR A 330 26.38 4.38 5.27
N LEU A 331 25.54 4.14 6.28
CA LEU A 331 25.97 3.53 7.54
C LEU A 331 25.41 2.12 7.67
N ALA A 332 26.30 1.14 7.69
CA ALA A 332 25.95 -0.25 7.90
C ALA A 332 25.31 -0.47 9.29
N GLY A 333 24.23 -1.26 9.34
CA GLY A 333 23.54 -1.61 10.57
C GLY A 333 22.60 -0.53 11.15
N GLU A 334 22.61 0.68 10.59
CA GLU A 334 21.71 1.76 11.03
C GLU A 334 20.41 1.77 10.25
N LYS A 335 19.29 1.95 10.93
CA LYS A 335 17.96 1.94 10.30
C LYS A 335 17.61 3.29 9.69
N VAL A 336 16.92 3.24 8.53
CA VAL A 336 16.48 4.47 7.83
C VAL A 336 15.31 5.13 8.54
N LEU A 337 15.22 6.45 8.39
CA LEU A 337 14.07 7.24 8.80
C LEU A 337 12.88 7.08 7.84
N PRO A 338 11.63 7.22 8.30
CA PRO A 338 10.48 7.41 7.42
C PRO A 338 10.66 8.65 6.53
N LYS A 339 10.07 8.65 5.33
CA LYS A 339 10.10 9.83 4.44
C LYS A 339 9.49 11.08 5.07
N GLN A 340 8.49 10.89 5.93
CA GLN A 340 7.77 11.95 6.61
C GLN A 340 8.31 12.26 8.01
N SER A 341 9.45 11.65 8.42
CA SER A 341 10.19 12.08 9.61
C SER A 341 10.51 13.57 9.52
N LEU A 342 10.33 14.33 10.62
CA LEU A 342 10.60 15.76 10.64
C LEU A 342 12.06 16.04 10.24
N LEU A 343 12.99 15.24 10.77
CA LEU A 343 14.41 15.34 10.45
C LEU A 343 14.66 15.03 8.98
N TYR A 344 13.98 14.00 8.42
CA TYR A 344 14.19 13.64 7.02
C TYR A 344 13.55 14.64 6.05
N GLU A 345 12.38 15.19 6.36
CA GLU A 345 11.76 16.28 5.59
C GLU A 345 12.64 17.52 5.62
N GLU A 346 13.16 17.92 6.79
CA GLU A 346 14.08 19.04 6.92
C GLU A 346 15.37 18.83 6.13
N PHE A 347 15.96 17.62 6.20
CA PHE A 347 17.11 17.25 5.38
C PHE A 347 16.82 17.43 3.88
N CYS A 348 15.69 16.90 3.40
CA CYS A 348 15.32 17.02 1.99
C CYS A 348 15.16 18.48 1.56
N VAL A 349 14.49 19.28 2.38
CA VAL A 349 14.28 20.71 2.11
C VAL A 349 15.61 21.47 2.09
N LEU A 350 16.46 21.29 3.09
CA LEU A 350 17.75 21.98 3.16
C LEU A 350 18.67 21.54 2.01
N ASN A 351 18.71 20.25 1.70
CA ASN A 351 19.56 19.74 0.63
C ASN A 351 19.14 20.26 -0.76
N GLU A 352 17.82 20.40 -1.01
CA GLU A 352 17.30 20.98 -2.25
C GLU A 352 17.50 22.50 -2.25
N LEU A 353 17.19 23.18 -1.14
CA LEU A 353 17.32 24.64 -0.99
C LEU A 353 18.78 25.11 -1.15
N ASN A 354 19.75 24.32 -0.66
CA ASN A 354 21.18 24.59 -0.82
C ASN A 354 21.65 24.50 -2.27
N GLY A 355 20.88 23.81 -3.14
CA GLY A 355 21.10 23.79 -4.59
C GLY A 355 20.52 25.00 -5.32
N VAL A 356 19.59 25.73 -4.68
CA VAL A 356 18.93 26.90 -5.27
C VAL A 356 19.93 28.03 -5.47
N ARG A 357 19.77 28.73 -6.59
CA ARG A 357 20.52 29.94 -6.94
C ARG A 357 19.57 31.06 -7.31
N TRP A 358 19.95 32.26 -6.96
CA TRP A 358 19.21 33.45 -7.31
C TRP A 358 20.14 34.55 -7.83
N SER A 359 19.57 35.48 -8.60
CA SER A 359 20.25 36.65 -9.15
C SER A 359 19.25 37.77 -9.27
N ASP A 360 19.63 39.01 -8.98
CA ASP A 360 18.76 40.19 -9.08
C ASP A 360 18.76 40.81 -10.50
N ASP A 361 19.83 40.57 -11.27
CA ASP A 361 20.03 41.10 -12.63
C ASP A 361 20.09 40.01 -13.72
N GLY A 362 20.17 38.73 -13.33
CA GLY A 362 20.25 37.59 -14.23
C GLY A 362 21.68 37.16 -14.60
N ASP A 363 22.70 37.93 -14.23
CA ASP A 363 24.09 37.66 -14.57
C ASP A 363 24.89 37.06 -13.40
N ASP A 364 24.71 37.54 -12.17
CA ASP A 364 25.46 37.12 -11.01
C ASP A 364 24.65 36.15 -10.14
N TRP A 365 24.89 34.85 -10.33
CA TRP A 365 24.16 33.74 -9.68
C TRP A 365 24.83 33.31 -8.39
N GLN A 366 24.15 33.52 -7.27
CA GLN A 366 24.62 33.15 -5.95
C GLN A 366 23.70 32.14 -5.25
N ARG A 367 24.23 31.39 -4.28
CA ARG A 367 23.45 30.52 -3.39
C ARG A 367 22.86 31.35 -2.26
N LEU A 368 21.79 30.84 -1.65
CA LEU A 368 21.23 31.40 -0.43
C LEU A 368 22.23 31.27 0.72
N ASP A 369 22.42 32.30 1.51
CA ASP A 369 23.20 32.24 2.74
C ASP A 369 22.45 31.55 3.90
N ALA A 370 23.09 31.41 5.07
CA ALA A 370 22.50 30.69 6.19
C ALA A 370 21.24 31.38 6.73
N ALA A 371 21.24 32.72 6.85
CA ALA A 371 20.10 33.49 7.35
C ALA A 371 18.91 33.44 6.39
N GLN A 372 19.18 33.55 5.08
CA GLN A 372 18.15 33.41 4.06
C GLN A 372 17.51 32.01 4.06
N ARG A 373 18.31 30.95 4.20
CA ARG A 373 17.79 29.58 4.30
C ARG A 373 16.90 29.39 5.52
N GLU A 374 17.37 29.85 6.69
CA GLU A 374 16.61 29.78 7.95
C GLU A 374 15.27 30.53 7.82
N GLY A 375 15.31 31.76 7.30
CA GLY A 375 14.10 32.56 7.08
C GLY A 375 13.13 31.89 6.11
N ILE A 376 13.60 31.37 4.98
CA ILE A 376 12.77 30.67 4.00
C ILE A 376 12.14 29.40 4.59
N VAL A 377 12.89 28.62 5.36
CA VAL A 377 12.37 27.42 6.02
C VAL A 377 11.27 27.82 7.00
N HIS A 378 11.52 28.80 7.86
CA HIS A 378 10.57 29.25 8.87
C HIS A 378 9.34 29.92 8.27
N GLU A 379 9.51 30.86 7.32
CA GLU A 379 8.40 31.65 6.81
C GLU A 379 7.62 30.97 5.68
N LEU A 380 8.28 30.09 4.90
CA LEU A 380 7.63 29.45 3.78
C LEU A 380 7.35 27.95 4.06
N PHE A 381 8.35 27.14 4.41
CA PHE A 381 8.15 25.69 4.55
C PHE A 381 7.36 25.29 5.80
N HIS A 382 7.46 26.00 6.90
CA HIS A 382 6.62 25.76 8.10
C HIS A 382 5.16 26.20 7.90
N LYS A 383 4.87 27.04 6.91
CA LYS A 383 3.53 27.63 6.71
C LYS A 383 2.84 27.19 5.43
N LYS A 384 3.57 26.75 4.40
CA LYS A 384 3.06 26.44 3.07
C LYS A 384 3.36 24.98 2.68
N ARG A 385 2.35 24.31 2.16
CA ARG A 385 2.50 22.91 1.70
C ARG A 385 3.36 22.77 0.44
N ARG A 386 3.51 23.84 -0.34
CA ARG A 386 4.34 23.90 -1.55
C ARG A 386 5.02 25.25 -1.61
N VAL A 387 6.31 25.24 -1.87
CA VAL A 387 7.12 26.45 -2.04
C VAL A 387 7.56 26.57 -3.50
N THR A 388 7.26 27.69 -4.13
CA THR A 388 7.60 28.00 -5.53
C THR A 388 8.76 28.98 -5.61
N TYR A 389 9.44 29.01 -6.76
CA TYR A 389 10.51 29.99 -6.98
C TYR A 389 10.03 31.42 -6.82
N LYS A 390 8.79 31.71 -7.26
CA LYS A 390 8.18 33.02 -7.07
C LYS A 390 8.03 33.38 -5.60
N MET A 391 7.64 32.45 -4.74
CA MET A 391 7.50 32.71 -3.31
C MET A 391 8.85 33.00 -2.64
N ILE A 392 9.92 32.32 -3.08
CA ILE A 392 11.28 32.61 -2.60
C ILE A 392 11.72 33.99 -3.11
N ALA A 393 11.45 34.33 -4.37
CA ALA A 393 11.75 35.63 -4.92
C ALA A 393 11.00 36.76 -4.19
N ASP A 394 9.70 36.59 -3.95
CA ASP A 394 8.88 37.56 -3.22
C ASP A 394 9.40 37.74 -1.77
N TRP A 395 9.86 36.64 -1.12
CA TRP A 395 10.45 36.68 0.22
C TRP A 395 11.78 37.46 0.23
N LEU A 396 12.68 37.22 -0.75
CA LEU A 396 13.95 37.97 -0.87
C LEU A 396 13.71 39.48 -1.06
N VAL A 397 12.68 39.85 -1.79
CA VAL A 397 12.28 41.27 -1.93
C VAL A 397 11.75 41.83 -0.61
N GLN A 398 10.96 41.07 0.12
CA GLN A 398 10.37 41.48 1.39
C GLN A 398 11.43 41.70 2.47
N GLU A 399 12.47 40.86 2.53
CA GLU A 399 13.60 41.01 3.46
C GLU A 399 14.58 42.14 3.01
N GLY A 400 14.44 42.65 1.79
CA GLY A 400 15.28 43.72 1.27
C GLY A 400 16.61 43.23 0.68
N ASP A 401 16.76 41.95 0.42
CA ASP A 401 17.96 41.32 -0.12
C ASP A 401 18.09 41.57 -1.64
N ALA A 402 16.97 41.77 -2.32
CA ALA A 402 16.92 41.92 -3.78
C ALA A 402 15.74 42.83 -4.22
N SER A 403 15.81 43.35 -5.44
CA SER A 403 14.76 44.20 -6.02
C SER A 403 13.88 43.45 -7.03
N ASN A 404 14.47 42.58 -7.85
CA ASN A 404 13.75 41.76 -8.84
C ASN A 404 14.44 40.41 -9.07
N PRO A 405 14.50 39.56 -8.02
CA PRO A 405 15.29 38.34 -8.08
C PRO A 405 14.64 37.27 -8.96
N VAL A 406 15.48 36.60 -9.74
CA VAL A 406 15.16 35.35 -10.45
C VAL A 406 15.73 34.18 -9.68
N VAL A 407 14.91 33.17 -9.43
CA VAL A 407 15.29 31.98 -8.63
C VAL A 407 15.19 30.73 -9.49
N ARG A 408 16.20 29.83 -9.37
CA ARG A 408 16.25 28.53 -10.08
C ARG A 408 17.07 27.50 -9.30
N GLY A 409 17.08 26.24 -9.77
CA GLY A 409 18.02 25.19 -9.29
C GLY A 409 17.43 24.18 -8.31
N GLY A 410 16.13 24.25 -8.01
CA GLY A 410 15.40 23.15 -7.35
C GLY A 410 15.08 22.01 -8.33
N GLN A 411 14.49 20.95 -7.83
CA GLN A 411 14.16 19.74 -8.62
C GLN A 411 12.91 19.91 -9.49
N GLY A 412 11.97 20.77 -9.10
CA GLY A 412 10.74 21.03 -9.84
C GLY A 412 10.88 22.18 -10.86
N GLU A 413 10.07 22.15 -11.91
CA GLU A 413 10.08 23.17 -12.96
C GLU A 413 9.70 24.57 -12.46
N SER A 414 8.79 24.66 -11.49
CA SER A 414 8.24 25.93 -10.99
C SER A 414 8.54 26.20 -9.50
N GLY A 415 9.31 25.35 -8.83
CA GLY A 415 9.61 25.46 -7.41
C GLY A 415 10.30 24.22 -6.86
N LEU A 416 10.25 24.04 -5.54
CA LEU A 416 10.87 22.93 -4.87
C LEU A 416 9.87 21.75 -4.76
N GLU A 417 10.38 20.54 -4.91
CA GLU A 417 9.61 19.30 -4.69
C GLU A 417 9.56 18.90 -3.22
N SER A 418 10.61 19.22 -2.49
CA SER A 418 10.69 18.96 -1.05
C SER A 418 9.68 19.81 -0.28
N LYS A 419 9.14 19.26 0.80
CA LYS A 419 8.10 19.89 1.62
C LYS A 419 8.23 19.44 3.07
N MET A 420 7.73 20.25 4.00
CA MET A 420 7.62 19.92 5.43
C MET A 420 6.15 19.64 5.80
N GLY A 421 5.57 18.67 5.11
CA GLY A 421 4.14 18.35 5.27
C GLY A 421 3.79 17.79 6.63
N SER A 422 4.67 16.99 7.23
CA SER A 422 4.51 16.45 8.57
C SER A 422 4.65 17.53 9.63
N TYR A 423 5.61 18.44 9.48
CA TYR A 423 5.73 19.59 10.38
C TYR A 423 4.43 20.39 10.44
N ILE A 424 3.89 20.78 9.29
CA ILE A 424 2.64 21.56 9.20
C ILE A 424 1.47 20.77 9.81
N PHE A 425 1.37 19.48 9.53
CA PHE A 425 0.30 18.63 10.07
C PHE A 425 0.35 18.55 11.59
N PHE A 426 1.51 18.27 12.16
CA PHE A 426 1.63 18.17 13.62
C PHE A 426 1.47 19.54 14.30
N ALA A 427 2.09 20.60 13.77
CA ALA A 427 1.94 21.93 14.35
C ALA A 427 0.49 22.41 14.32
N LYS A 428 -0.12 22.47 13.13
CA LYS A 428 -1.44 23.10 12.97
C LYS A 428 -2.62 22.18 13.28
N ASP A 429 -2.58 20.92 12.77
CA ASP A 429 -3.75 20.05 12.85
C ASP A 429 -3.80 19.24 14.15
N ILE A 430 -2.64 18.95 14.78
CA ILE A 430 -2.56 18.14 16.00
C ILE A 430 -2.41 19.02 17.23
N PHE A 431 -1.35 19.85 17.30
CA PHE A 431 -1.07 20.65 18.50
C PHE A 431 -1.71 22.04 18.49
N GLY A 432 -2.09 22.57 17.31
CA GLY A 432 -2.73 23.88 17.16
C GLY A 432 -1.78 25.04 17.51
N VAL A 433 -0.48 24.88 17.19
CA VAL A 433 0.57 25.85 17.42
C VAL A 433 1.14 26.37 16.10
N ASP A 434 1.72 27.55 16.13
CA ASP A 434 2.41 28.09 14.95
C ASP A 434 3.78 27.45 14.76
N GLU A 435 4.44 27.05 15.84
CA GLU A 435 5.78 26.45 15.84
C GLU A 435 5.86 25.31 16.86
N LEU A 436 6.48 24.19 16.42
CA LEU A 436 6.71 23.03 17.29
C LEU A 436 7.90 23.28 18.22
N SER A 437 7.76 22.93 19.48
CA SER A 437 8.88 22.97 20.42
C SER A 437 9.80 21.76 20.24
N HIS A 438 11.08 21.92 20.56
CA HIS A 438 12.05 20.81 20.49
C HIS A 438 11.68 19.62 21.39
N ALA A 439 10.89 19.82 22.45
CA ALA A 439 10.43 18.75 23.32
C ALA A 439 9.41 17.81 22.65
N GLU A 440 8.70 18.28 21.63
CA GLU A 440 7.71 17.51 20.87
C GLU A 440 8.33 16.63 19.78
N TYR A 441 9.52 17.00 19.26
CA TYR A 441 10.17 16.30 18.14
C TYR A 441 10.34 14.79 18.38
N PRO A 442 10.92 14.31 19.51
CA PRO A 442 11.11 12.87 19.72
C PRO A 442 9.80 12.08 19.74
N VAL A 443 8.73 12.71 20.25
CA VAL A 443 7.40 12.09 20.31
C VAL A 443 6.80 12.02 18.91
N ILE A 444 6.88 13.11 18.14
CA ILE A 444 6.39 13.16 16.77
C ILE A 444 7.13 12.15 15.89
N GLU A 445 8.45 12.06 16.00
CA GLU A 445 9.26 11.07 15.26
C GLU A 445 8.81 9.64 15.55
N LYS A 446 8.53 9.32 16.82
CA LYS A 446 8.02 8.01 17.22
C LYS A 446 6.62 7.74 16.67
N ILE A 447 5.74 8.74 16.67
CA ILE A 447 4.40 8.66 16.07
C ILE A 447 4.50 8.43 14.57
N ILE A 448 5.37 9.16 13.88
CA ILE A 448 5.58 9.01 12.43
C ILE A 448 6.11 7.61 12.11
N LEU A 449 7.09 7.12 12.87
CA LEU A 449 7.62 5.77 12.72
C LEU A 449 6.51 4.72 12.86
N TRP A 450 5.69 4.81 13.90
CA TRP A 450 4.59 3.87 14.11
C TRP A 450 3.50 3.98 13.06
N ASN A 451 3.14 5.18 12.63
CA ASN A 451 2.15 5.39 11.57
C ASN A 451 2.63 4.80 10.23
N THR A 452 3.94 4.88 9.96
CA THR A 452 4.55 4.29 8.75
C THR A 452 4.59 2.77 8.81
N LEU A 453 4.81 2.19 10.00
CA LEU A 453 4.97 0.75 10.21
C LEU A 453 3.65 0.00 10.34
N PHE A 454 2.69 0.57 11.08
CA PHE A 454 1.43 -0.11 11.38
C PHE A 454 0.33 0.31 10.41
N GLU A 455 0.07 -0.55 9.43
CA GLU A 455 -1.05 -0.38 8.49
C GLU A 455 -2.41 -0.50 9.19
N ASP A 456 -2.51 -1.37 10.21
CA ASP A 456 -3.73 -1.53 11.01
C ASP A 456 -3.90 -0.37 11.99
N ARG A 457 -4.93 0.44 11.73
CA ARG A 457 -5.23 1.65 12.50
C ARG A 457 -5.70 1.36 13.92
N SER A 458 -6.25 0.20 14.18
CA SER A 458 -6.66 -0.20 15.54
C SER A 458 -5.43 -0.41 16.43
N ILE A 459 -4.38 -1.03 15.89
CA ILE A 459 -3.11 -1.26 16.58
C ILE A 459 -2.38 0.07 16.82
N LEU A 460 -2.31 0.92 15.79
CA LEU A 460 -1.72 2.24 15.92
C LEU A 460 -2.44 3.04 17.01
N LYS A 461 -3.78 3.03 17.01
CA LYS A 461 -4.59 3.71 18.02
C LYS A 461 -4.31 3.20 19.42
N GLU A 462 -4.28 1.87 19.62
CA GLU A 462 -3.97 1.25 20.91
C GLU A 462 -2.59 1.71 21.42
N LYS A 463 -1.55 1.62 20.58
CA LYS A 463 -0.20 2.07 20.95
C LYS A 463 -0.12 3.55 21.28
N LEU A 464 -0.80 4.41 20.51
CA LEU A 464 -0.84 5.84 20.79
C LEU A 464 -1.58 6.15 22.10
N GLN A 465 -2.66 5.44 22.39
CA GLN A 465 -3.40 5.59 23.64
C GLN A 465 -2.58 5.13 24.84
N ASP A 466 -1.91 3.99 24.74
CA ASP A 466 -1.13 3.41 25.84
C ASP A 466 0.09 4.26 26.20
N GLU A 467 0.76 4.86 25.21
CA GLU A 467 1.98 5.62 25.48
C GLU A 467 1.77 7.13 25.59
N PHE A 468 0.95 7.71 24.71
CA PHE A 468 0.78 9.16 24.60
C PHE A 468 -0.62 9.64 25.00
N GLY A 469 -1.57 8.74 25.17
CA GLY A 469 -2.94 9.06 25.57
C GLY A 469 -3.07 9.39 27.05
N PRO A 470 -4.31 9.66 27.53
CA PRO A 470 -4.59 9.98 28.92
C PRO A 470 -4.16 8.90 29.93
N THR A 471 -4.08 7.65 29.49
CA THR A 471 -3.59 6.51 30.30
C THR A 471 -2.07 6.37 30.29
N GLY A 472 -1.38 7.01 29.35
CA GLY A 472 0.07 7.05 29.24
C GLY A 472 0.64 8.35 29.82
N ASN A 473 1.42 9.09 28.99
CA ASN A 473 2.01 10.37 29.43
C ASN A 473 1.07 11.58 29.29
N GLY A 474 -0.13 11.41 28.75
CA GLY A 474 -1.15 12.46 28.61
C GLY A 474 -0.86 13.54 27.56
N MET A 475 0.10 13.34 26.67
CA MET A 475 0.50 14.32 25.67
C MET A 475 -0.52 14.48 24.54
N LEU A 476 -1.26 13.43 24.23
CA LEU A 476 -2.29 13.42 23.20
C LEU A 476 -3.68 13.16 23.79
N ASN A 477 -4.66 13.94 23.36
CA ASN A 477 -6.06 13.66 23.66
C ASN A 477 -6.68 12.71 22.60
N ALA A 478 -7.91 12.25 22.87
CA ALA A 478 -8.61 11.28 22.00
C ALA A 478 -8.85 11.81 20.57
N GLU A 479 -9.13 13.11 20.41
CA GLU A 479 -9.35 13.73 19.11
C GLU A 479 -8.05 13.82 18.29
N GLN A 480 -6.93 14.15 18.94
CA GLN A 480 -5.61 14.17 18.31
C GLN A 480 -5.20 12.78 17.84
N ILE A 481 -5.38 11.76 18.69
CA ILE A 481 -5.13 10.35 18.32
C ILE A 481 -5.98 9.94 17.13
N LYS A 482 -7.27 10.32 17.11
CA LYS A 482 -8.16 10.04 15.99
C LYS A 482 -7.68 10.70 14.69
N LYS A 483 -7.23 11.96 14.74
CA LYS A 483 -6.66 12.67 13.57
C LYS A 483 -5.38 12.00 13.07
N ILE A 484 -4.47 11.61 13.97
CA ILE A 484 -3.23 10.91 13.62
C ILE A 484 -3.53 9.56 12.95
N CYS A 485 -4.50 8.78 13.49
CA CYS A 485 -4.90 7.50 12.91
C CYS A 485 -5.57 7.62 11.54
N LYS A 486 -6.18 8.76 11.22
CA LYS A 486 -6.74 9.03 9.90
C LYS A 486 -5.67 9.36 8.85
N LYS A 487 -4.58 9.99 9.26
CA LYS A 487 -3.47 10.33 8.38
C LYS A 487 -2.66 9.08 8.07
N ARG A 488 -2.44 8.78 6.79
CA ARG A 488 -1.49 7.76 6.36
C ARG A 488 -0.13 8.41 6.07
N LEU A 489 0.89 7.94 6.80
CA LEU A 489 2.28 8.29 6.56
C LEU A 489 2.95 7.05 5.97
N THR A 490 3.50 7.17 4.75
CA THR A 490 4.02 6.00 4.01
C THR A 490 5.37 6.30 3.39
N GLY A 491 6.16 5.24 3.22
CA GLY A 491 7.44 5.28 2.56
C GLY A 491 8.61 5.51 3.49
N TRP A 492 9.75 4.97 3.08
CA TRP A 492 11.02 5.01 3.80
C TRP A 492 12.01 5.92 3.11
N GLY A 493 12.76 6.67 3.90
CA GLY A 493 13.95 7.39 3.46
C GLY A 493 15.08 6.42 3.09
N ARG A 494 16.25 6.98 2.83
CA ARG A 494 17.47 6.21 2.53
C ARG A 494 18.58 6.44 3.55
N LEU A 495 18.35 7.35 4.50
CA LEU A 495 19.36 7.79 5.48
C LEU A 495 18.83 7.54 6.89
N SER A 496 19.76 7.24 7.81
CA SER A 496 19.47 7.10 9.23
C SER A 496 19.64 8.43 9.96
N GLU A 497 19.02 8.56 11.12
CA GLU A 497 19.24 9.69 12.03
C GLU A 497 20.72 9.84 12.39
N LYS A 498 21.39 8.72 12.69
CA LYS A 498 22.83 8.71 13.01
C LYS A 498 23.70 9.24 11.88
N PHE A 499 23.35 8.96 10.61
CA PHE A 499 24.08 9.54 9.48
C PHE A 499 23.91 11.05 9.42
N LEU A 500 22.70 11.56 9.67
CA LEU A 500 22.39 12.98 9.54
C LEU A 500 22.92 13.81 10.72
N THR A 501 22.81 13.30 11.94
CA THR A 501 23.09 14.06 13.16
C THR A 501 24.18 13.45 14.06
N GLY A 502 24.38 12.13 13.97
CA GLY A 502 25.27 11.37 14.85
C GLY A 502 26.72 11.25 14.35
N ILE A 503 26.94 11.26 13.03
CA ILE A 503 28.31 11.38 12.48
C ILE A 503 28.73 12.83 12.60
N ARG A 504 29.77 13.07 13.40
CA ARG A 504 30.23 14.43 13.73
C ARG A 504 31.71 14.59 13.45
N ILE A 505 32.09 15.77 13.00
CA ILE A 505 33.46 16.20 12.75
C ILE A 505 33.82 17.32 13.73
N ASP A 506 35.09 17.41 14.10
CA ASP A 506 35.59 18.52 14.88
C ASP A 506 35.97 19.67 13.95
N THR A 507 35.41 20.86 14.20
CA THR A 507 35.71 22.06 13.43
C THR A 507 36.95 22.76 13.97
N GLN A 508 37.61 23.60 13.16
CA GLN A 508 38.75 24.40 13.61
C GLN A 508 38.45 25.34 14.78
N ALA A 509 37.17 25.69 14.96
CA ALA A 509 36.70 26.51 16.09
C ALA A 509 36.46 25.69 17.36
N GLY A 510 36.83 24.40 17.42
CA GLY A 510 36.60 23.52 18.56
C GLY A 510 35.14 23.14 18.80
N ARG A 511 34.27 23.37 17.82
CA ARG A 511 32.87 22.90 17.81
C ARG A 511 32.76 21.59 17.05
N SER A 512 31.78 20.79 17.43
CA SER A 512 31.45 19.57 16.72
C SER A 512 30.28 19.83 15.77
N ALA A 513 30.38 19.42 14.49
CA ALA A 513 29.34 19.62 13.49
C ALA A 513 28.91 18.29 12.84
N SER A 514 27.62 18.11 12.66
CA SER A 514 27.01 17.02 11.89
C SER A 514 26.73 17.45 10.44
N ILE A 515 26.28 16.51 9.59
CA ILE A 515 25.85 16.81 8.22
C ILE A 515 24.71 17.83 8.25
N MET A 516 23.73 17.68 9.17
CA MET A 516 22.62 18.64 9.30
C MET A 516 23.11 20.02 9.71
N ASP A 517 24.08 20.11 10.62
CA ASP A 517 24.63 21.40 11.03
C ASP A 517 25.31 22.10 9.84
N VAL A 518 26.07 21.37 9.01
CA VAL A 518 26.70 21.94 7.81
C VAL A 518 25.65 22.33 6.75
N LEU A 519 24.58 21.58 6.60
CA LEU A 519 23.48 21.95 5.69
C LEU A 519 22.78 23.24 6.12
N ARG A 520 22.64 23.48 7.42
CA ARG A 520 22.01 24.70 7.97
C ARG A 520 22.96 25.90 7.94
N GLU A 521 24.17 25.74 8.48
CA GLU A 521 25.09 26.82 8.76
C GLU A 521 26.11 27.07 7.63
N GLY A 522 26.34 26.07 6.76
CA GLY A 522 27.38 26.10 5.74
C GLY A 522 28.71 25.51 6.22
N ASN A 523 29.76 25.60 5.39
CA ASN A 523 31.07 25.00 5.61
C ASN A 523 31.76 25.57 6.86
N PRO A 524 32.10 24.73 7.88
CA PRO A 524 32.74 25.20 9.11
C PRO A 524 34.30 25.17 9.08
N SER A 525 34.92 24.75 7.99
CA SER A 525 36.28 24.23 8.03
C SER A 525 37.41 25.18 7.59
N SER A 526 37.12 26.33 6.96
CA SER A 526 38.23 27.23 6.55
C SER A 526 37.78 28.69 6.48
N GLU A 527 38.72 29.63 6.73
CA GLU A 527 38.46 31.08 6.60
C GLU A 527 37.97 31.48 5.20
N ARG A 528 38.45 30.81 4.13
CA ARG A 528 38.09 31.10 2.73
C ARG A 528 36.70 30.57 2.34
N ARG A 529 36.22 29.50 2.97
CA ARG A 529 34.95 28.81 2.65
C ARG A 529 34.00 28.80 3.82
N LEU A 530 34.32 29.55 4.88
CA LEU A 530 33.47 29.62 6.08
C LEU A 530 32.07 30.11 5.69
N GLY A 531 31.06 29.35 6.09
CA GLY A 531 29.66 29.64 5.76
C GLY A 531 29.24 29.33 4.33
N GLU A 532 30.12 28.78 3.48
CA GLU A 532 29.75 28.39 2.11
C GLU A 532 28.63 27.35 2.13
N THR A 533 27.55 27.63 1.43
CA THR A 533 26.41 26.73 1.30
C THR A 533 26.77 25.47 0.51
N MET A 534 26.49 24.30 1.08
CA MET A 534 26.86 23.01 0.50
C MET A 534 25.65 22.07 0.47
N VAL A 535 25.53 21.24 -0.57
CA VAL A 535 24.60 20.10 -0.60
C VAL A 535 25.28 18.86 -0.01
N MET A 536 24.48 17.86 0.39
CA MET A 536 24.98 16.65 1.07
C MET A 536 26.16 15.98 0.36
N MET A 537 26.10 15.86 -0.96
CA MET A 537 27.17 15.21 -1.73
C MET A 537 28.47 16.03 -1.73
N GLU A 538 28.37 17.36 -1.74
CA GLU A 538 29.54 18.25 -1.59
C GLU A 538 30.15 18.10 -0.19
N ILE A 539 29.31 18.02 0.86
CA ILE A 539 29.74 17.81 2.25
C ILE A 539 30.47 16.46 2.39
N LEU A 540 29.92 15.40 1.80
CA LEU A 540 30.49 14.05 1.92
C LEU A 540 31.84 13.92 1.21
N HIS A 541 31.97 14.55 0.04
CA HIS A 541 33.16 14.47 -0.79
C HIS A 541 34.24 15.53 -0.47
N ASP A 542 33.94 16.46 0.44
CA ASP A 542 34.91 17.46 0.87
C ASP A 542 35.92 16.84 1.84
N ASN A 543 37.13 16.56 1.35
CA ASN A 543 38.19 15.97 2.14
C ASN A 543 38.61 16.83 3.34
N THR A 544 38.34 18.15 3.31
CA THR A 544 38.67 19.04 4.44
C THR A 544 37.70 18.89 5.62
N LEU A 545 36.50 18.37 5.37
CA LEU A 545 35.52 18.06 6.38
C LEU A 545 35.69 16.66 6.99
N GLY A 546 36.11 15.67 6.18
CA GLY A 546 36.41 14.32 6.66
C GLY A 546 35.20 13.45 7.01
N PHE A 547 34.00 13.80 6.58
CA PHE A 547 32.80 12.99 6.84
C PHE A 547 32.88 11.58 6.22
N GLN A 548 33.44 11.46 5.00
CA GLN A 548 33.61 10.17 4.34
C GLN A 548 34.49 9.22 5.15
N GLU A 549 35.57 9.75 5.74
CA GLU A 549 36.46 8.95 6.60
C GLU A 549 35.73 8.41 7.83
N LYS A 550 34.89 9.22 8.45
CA LYS A 550 34.08 8.82 9.61
C LYS A 550 33.03 7.76 9.26
N VAL A 551 32.41 7.87 8.08
CA VAL A 551 31.50 6.86 7.54
C VAL A 551 32.25 5.54 7.30
N ASP A 552 33.42 5.59 6.66
CA ASP A 552 34.25 4.41 6.38
C ASP A 552 34.78 3.76 7.66
N GLU A 553 35.13 4.54 8.69
CA GLU A 553 35.53 4.05 10.01
C GLU A 553 34.37 3.30 10.70
N HIS A 554 33.14 3.89 10.70
CA HIS A 554 31.96 3.24 11.23
C HIS A 554 31.69 1.90 10.54
N ASN A 555 31.70 1.88 9.21
CA ASN A 555 31.42 0.69 8.43
C ASN A 555 32.48 -0.40 8.64
N ARG A 556 33.75 -0.05 8.65
CA ARG A 556 34.84 -1.00 8.96
C ARG A 556 34.66 -1.63 10.34
N ARG A 557 34.33 -0.83 11.36
CA ARG A 557 34.07 -1.33 12.72
C ARG A 557 32.84 -2.26 12.74
N TYR A 558 31.74 -1.84 12.14
CA TYR A 558 30.52 -2.65 12.07
C TYR A 558 30.77 -3.99 11.40
N TYR A 559 31.44 -4.02 10.27
CA TYR A 559 31.75 -5.26 9.56
C TYR A 559 32.75 -6.15 10.33
N SER A 560 33.75 -5.59 10.99
CA SER A 560 34.67 -6.37 11.81
C SER A 560 34.01 -7.02 13.03
N GLU A 561 33.12 -6.30 13.68
CA GLU A 561 32.35 -6.81 14.84
C GLU A 561 31.32 -7.87 14.45
N ASN A 562 30.82 -7.80 13.21
CA ASN A 562 29.76 -8.67 12.70
C ASN A 562 30.23 -9.68 11.63
N GLU A 563 31.52 -9.81 11.40
CA GLU A 563 32.11 -10.62 10.32
C GLU A 563 31.61 -12.07 10.29
N LYS A 564 31.38 -12.68 11.47
CA LYS A 564 30.87 -14.04 11.61
C LYS A 564 29.36 -14.19 11.45
N SER A 565 28.62 -13.08 11.46
CA SER A 565 27.15 -13.07 11.48
C SER A 565 26.50 -12.62 10.19
N LEU A 566 27.25 -11.93 9.32
CA LEU A 566 26.74 -11.39 8.07
C LEU A 566 26.88 -12.40 6.92
N GLY A 567 25.84 -13.21 6.73
CA GLY A 567 25.68 -13.97 5.49
C GLY A 567 25.27 -13.04 4.33
N VAL A 568 25.59 -13.45 3.08
CA VAL A 568 25.18 -12.70 1.86
C VAL A 568 23.67 -12.39 1.83
N ASN A 569 22.88 -13.22 2.46
CA ASN A 569 21.42 -13.04 2.53
C ASN A 569 20.98 -11.91 3.47
N GLU A 570 21.87 -11.43 4.32
CA GLU A 570 21.62 -10.34 5.28
C GLU A 570 22.15 -8.99 4.78
N LEU A 571 22.95 -9.01 3.69
CA LEU A 571 23.41 -7.78 3.05
C LEU A 571 22.24 -7.00 2.44
N PRO A 572 22.27 -5.65 2.53
CA PRO A 572 21.29 -4.82 1.86
C PRO A 572 21.35 -5.03 0.34
N GLY A 573 20.20 -5.13 -0.32
CA GLY A 573 20.11 -5.33 -1.75
C GLY A 573 18.91 -6.14 -2.21
N SER A 574 18.67 -6.16 -3.53
CA SER A 574 17.57 -6.94 -4.10
C SER A 574 17.84 -8.46 -3.99
N PRO A 575 16.79 -9.30 -3.96
CA PRO A 575 16.96 -10.76 -3.99
C PRO A 575 17.76 -11.27 -5.20
N ALA A 576 17.73 -10.53 -6.32
CA ALA A 576 18.50 -10.86 -7.51
C ALA A 576 20.01 -10.67 -7.28
N ILE A 577 20.39 -9.51 -6.72
CA ILE A 577 21.79 -9.20 -6.38
C ILE A 577 22.33 -10.22 -5.37
N ARG A 578 21.55 -10.54 -4.32
CA ARG A 578 21.96 -11.54 -3.31
C ARG A 578 22.18 -12.92 -3.92
N ARG A 579 21.35 -13.34 -4.87
CA ARG A 579 21.54 -14.62 -5.59
C ARG A 579 22.83 -14.62 -6.41
N SER A 580 23.07 -13.55 -7.14
CA SER A 580 24.30 -13.42 -7.94
C SER A 580 25.54 -13.43 -7.06
N LEU A 581 25.55 -12.71 -5.92
CA LEU A 581 26.65 -12.72 -4.96
C LEU A 581 26.88 -14.11 -4.35
N ASN A 582 25.78 -14.80 -3.92
CA ASN A 582 25.90 -16.16 -3.41
C ASN A 582 26.50 -17.13 -4.44
N GLN A 583 26.13 -16.97 -5.71
CA GLN A 583 26.67 -17.82 -6.78
C GLN A 583 28.15 -17.50 -7.05
N ALA A 584 28.51 -16.22 -7.06
CA ALA A 584 29.91 -15.81 -7.22
C ALA A 584 30.79 -16.36 -6.08
N ILE A 585 30.36 -16.25 -4.83
CA ILE A 585 31.09 -16.79 -3.67
C ILE A 585 31.25 -18.32 -3.79
N ARG A 586 30.20 -19.04 -4.15
CA ARG A 586 30.29 -20.50 -4.36
C ARG A 586 31.33 -20.89 -5.42
N ILE A 587 31.38 -20.12 -6.52
CA ILE A 587 32.36 -20.33 -7.58
C ILE A 587 33.79 -20.09 -7.05
N VAL A 588 34.00 -19.00 -6.31
CA VAL A 588 35.32 -18.70 -5.70
C VAL A 588 35.73 -19.77 -4.71
N ASP A 589 34.78 -20.24 -3.86
CA ASP A 589 35.06 -21.32 -2.90
C ASP A 589 35.41 -22.64 -3.61
N GLU A 590 34.74 -22.95 -4.71
CA GLU A 590 35.04 -24.15 -5.50
C GLU A 590 36.43 -24.06 -6.17
N ILE A 591 36.75 -22.90 -6.73
CA ILE A 591 38.09 -22.63 -7.31
C ILE A 591 39.18 -22.75 -6.21
N ALA A 592 38.95 -22.16 -5.04
CA ALA A 592 39.89 -22.25 -3.92
C ALA A 592 40.09 -23.71 -3.44
N LYS A 593 39.03 -24.53 -3.41
CA LYS A 593 39.13 -25.97 -3.11
C LYS A 593 39.94 -26.74 -4.15
N ILE A 594 39.73 -26.44 -5.43
CA ILE A 594 40.49 -27.08 -6.53
C ILE A 594 41.97 -26.65 -6.49
N ALA A 595 42.25 -25.37 -6.27
CA ALA A 595 43.59 -24.83 -6.20
C ALA A 595 44.35 -25.19 -4.92
N GLY A 596 43.66 -25.60 -3.86
CA GLY A 596 44.23 -25.92 -2.54
C GLY A 596 44.67 -24.71 -1.72
N HIS A 597 44.38 -23.49 -2.19
CA HIS A 597 44.64 -22.23 -1.48
C HIS A 597 43.61 -21.15 -1.83
N ALA A 598 43.45 -20.17 -0.96
CA ALA A 598 42.60 -19.02 -1.22
C ALA A 598 43.20 -18.10 -2.31
N PRO A 599 42.38 -17.41 -3.14
CA PRO A 599 42.87 -16.46 -4.11
C PRO A 599 43.54 -15.26 -3.42
N THR A 600 44.66 -14.79 -3.97
CA THR A 600 45.40 -13.62 -3.44
C THR A 600 44.61 -12.32 -3.66
N ASN A 601 43.87 -12.22 -4.75
CA ASN A 601 43.03 -11.08 -5.10
C ASN A 601 41.73 -11.56 -5.78
N VAL A 602 40.62 -10.87 -5.52
CA VAL A 602 39.35 -11.05 -6.20
C VAL A 602 38.98 -9.72 -6.82
N PHE A 603 38.84 -9.68 -8.14
CA PHE A 603 38.35 -8.50 -8.86
C PHE A 603 36.86 -8.62 -9.11
N VAL A 604 36.10 -7.59 -8.70
CA VAL A 604 34.66 -7.52 -8.93
C VAL A 604 34.37 -6.39 -9.91
N GLU A 605 33.86 -6.73 -11.07
CA GLU A 605 33.39 -5.77 -12.06
C GLU A 605 31.88 -5.57 -11.90
N VAL A 606 31.47 -4.33 -11.74
CA VAL A 606 30.07 -3.95 -11.64
C VAL A 606 29.71 -3.11 -12.86
N THR A 607 28.97 -3.71 -13.79
CA THR A 607 28.38 -2.98 -14.91
C THR A 607 27.07 -2.31 -14.45
N ARG A 608 26.96 -1.00 -14.62
CA ARG A 608 25.69 -0.28 -14.50
C ARG A 608 25.04 -0.24 -15.87
N ASP A 609 23.97 -0.98 -16.04
CA ASP A 609 23.13 -0.87 -17.23
C ASP A 609 22.21 0.35 -17.03
N GLU A 610 22.47 1.43 -17.76
CA GLU A 610 21.60 2.61 -17.83
C GLU A 610 20.43 2.34 -18.77
N ASP A 611 19.49 1.50 -18.32
CA ASP A 611 18.25 1.32 -19.05
C ASP A 611 17.26 2.45 -18.69
N GLU A 612 17.43 3.59 -19.35
CA GLU A 612 16.66 4.83 -19.16
C GLU A 612 15.14 4.70 -19.45
N LYS A 613 14.62 3.53 -19.82
CA LYS A 613 13.24 3.38 -20.32
C LYS A 613 12.38 2.31 -19.70
N LYS A 614 12.82 1.63 -18.68
CA LYS A 614 11.94 0.74 -17.91
C LYS A 614 11.71 1.28 -16.51
N LYS A 615 10.74 2.19 -16.36
CA LYS A 615 10.03 2.35 -15.07
C LYS A 615 9.68 0.94 -14.62
N GLY A 616 10.22 0.52 -13.47
CA GLY A 616 10.16 -0.85 -13.01
C GLY A 616 8.73 -1.38 -13.05
N LYS A 617 8.46 -2.32 -13.93
CA LYS A 617 7.28 -3.15 -13.78
C LYS A 617 7.42 -3.81 -12.43
N ARG A 618 6.46 -3.51 -11.55
CA ARG A 618 6.30 -4.15 -10.24
C ARG A 618 6.42 -5.66 -10.49
N THR A 619 7.34 -6.30 -9.81
CA THR A 619 7.55 -7.75 -9.89
C THR A 619 6.21 -8.47 -9.97
N THR A 620 6.10 -9.38 -10.95
CA THR A 620 5.01 -10.32 -11.17
C THR A 620 4.31 -10.71 -9.88
N LYS A 621 2.99 -10.75 -9.92
CA LYS A 621 2.12 -11.13 -8.80
C LYS A 621 2.72 -12.35 -8.10
N ARG A 622 2.68 -12.37 -6.78
CA ARG A 622 3.20 -13.47 -5.95
C ARG A 622 2.70 -14.85 -6.38
N TRP A 623 1.58 -14.91 -7.10
CA TRP A 623 1.00 -16.08 -7.73
C TRP A 623 1.79 -16.57 -8.94
N ASP A 624 2.20 -15.68 -9.83
CA ASP A 624 2.95 -16.03 -11.04
C ASP A 624 4.41 -16.42 -10.74
N ALA A 625 4.86 -16.22 -9.52
CA ALA A 625 6.18 -16.64 -9.04
C ALA A 625 6.16 -18.01 -8.34
N ILE A 626 4.98 -18.63 -8.18
CA ILE A 626 4.80 -19.92 -7.50
C ILE A 626 4.40 -21.03 -8.49
N VAL A 627 3.98 -20.66 -9.69
CA VAL A 627 3.76 -21.58 -10.84
C VAL A 627 5.03 -21.54 -11.75
#